data_e71029d302a9eab3eb41ad6b1120ea47
#
_entry.id   e71029d302a9eab3eb41ad6b1120ea47
#
_cell.length_a   1.000
_cell.length_b   1.000
_cell.length_c   1.000
_cell.angle_alpha   90.00
_cell.angle_beta   90.00
_cell.angle_gamma   90.00
#
_symmetry.space_group_name_H-M   'P 1'
#
loop_
_entity.id
_entity.type
_entity.pdbx_description
1 polymer ?
#
loop_
_entity_poly.entity_id
_entity_poly.type
_entity_poly.pdbx_seq_one_letter_code
_entity_poly.pdbx_strand_id
1 'polypeptide(L)'
;MSPRQSDVRIPRFSLGERVAHWTTALSFLYLALTGLALWTPHLYWIALVFGGGETVRWGHPYAGILFVTSLGTMFVNWSRQMRLDSDDKVWLKKMRQYIEHDESDLPEPGRFNAGQKMLFWVQTASAVLLLASGLVLWFPEQTSRSLRLAAILIHPATAVISISGIIVHIYMATAAVPEAFRGMIQGWVRPGWAASHHPKWYREISKR
;
A
#
# COMPACT_ATOMS: atom_id res chain seq x y z
N MET A 1 26.55 33.56 3.78
CA MET A 1 26.09 32.77 2.62
C MET A 1 24.75 32.19 2.95
N SER A 2 23.68 32.64 2.29
CA SER A 2 22.35 32.07 2.48
C SER A 2 22.33 30.63 1.98
N PRO A 3 21.79 29.63 2.73
CA PRO A 3 21.72 28.27 2.25
C PRO A 3 20.97 28.25 0.92
N ARG A 4 21.51 27.57 -0.10
CA ARG A 4 20.81 27.41 -1.37
C ARG A 4 19.46 26.72 -1.08
N GLN A 5 18.38 27.21 -1.66
CA GLN A 5 17.02 26.62 -1.51
C GLN A 5 16.96 25.10 -1.74
N SER A 6 18.00 24.53 -2.39
CA SER A 6 18.19 23.10 -2.61
C SER A 6 18.46 22.27 -1.34
N ASP A 7 18.87 22.90 -0.23
CA ASP A 7 19.30 22.18 0.98
C ASP A 7 18.22 22.08 2.06
N VAL A 8 17.10 22.77 1.89
CA VAL A 8 15.98 22.71 2.81
C VAL A 8 15.26 21.36 2.67
N ARG A 9 15.10 20.64 3.79
CA ARG A 9 14.47 19.33 3.86
C ARG A 9 13.21 19.42 4.71
N ILE A 10 12.10 18.97 4.16
CA ILE A 10 10.81 18.92 4.87
C ILE A 10 10.57 17.49 5.34
N PRO A 11 10.51 17.23 6.66
CA PRO A 11 10.15 15.92 7.20
C PRO A 11 8.79 15.48 6.67
N ARG A 12 8.70 14.27 6.08
CA ARG A 12 7.46 13.73 5.54
C ARG A 12 6.98 12.51 6.32
N PHE A 13 7.88 11.56 6.54
CA PHE A 13 7.59 10.34 7.28
C PHE A 13 8.64 10.07 8.34
N SER A 14 8.18 9.78 9.55
CA SER A 14 9.05 9.36 10.65
C SER A 14 9.72 8.02 10.38
N LEU A 15 10.77 7.70 11.14
CA LEU A 15 11.42 6.39 11.03
C LEU A 15 10.43 5.24 11.30
N GLY A 16 9.57 5.37 12.32
CA GLY A 16 8.57 4.35 12.65
C GLY A 16 7.56 4.11 11.52
N GLU A 17 7.06 5.18 10.88
CA GLU A 17 6.17 5.07 9.71
C GLU A 17 6.87 4.35 8.55
N ARG A 18 8.14 4.64 8.31
CA ARG A 18 8.93 4.02 7.24
C ARG A 18 9.23 2.55 7.52
N VAL A 19 9.59 2.22 8.75
CA VAL A 19 9.82 0.81 9.15
C VAL A 19 8.54 0.01 9.01
N ALA A 20 7.40 0.51 9.51
CA ALA A 20 6.11 -0.16 9.36
C ALA A 20 5.76 -0.36 7.86
N HIS A 21 5.92 0.68 7.03
CA HIS A 21 5.67 0.60 5.60
C HIS A 21 6.55 -0.45 4.91
N TRP A 22 7.87 -0.44 5.16
CA TRP A 22 8.77 -1.38 4.49
C TRP A 22 8.60 -2.82 4.98
N THR A 23 8.27 -3.03 6.26
CA THR A 23 7.91 -4.35 6.76
C THR A 23 6.63 -4.86 6.07
N THR A 24 5.62 -4.00 5.93
CA THR A 24 4.39 -4.31 5.20
C THR A 24 4.68 -4.62 3.72
N ALA A 25 5.50 -3.80 3.06
CA ALA A 25 5.83 -3.96 1.65
C ALA A 25 6.59 -5.27 1.36
N LEU A 26 7.61 -5.58 2.16
CA LEU A 26 8.43 -6.79 1.97
C LEU A 26 7.63 -8.06 2.29
N SER A 27 6.86 -8.07 3.38
CA SER A 27 5.98 -9.20 3.69
C SER A 27 4.88 -9.38 2.63
N PHE A 28 4.31 -8.29 2.11
CA PHE A 28 3.37 -8.34 1.00
C PHE A 28 3.98 -8.94 -0.27
N LEU A 29 5.18 -8.50 -0.65
CA LEU A 29 5.89 -9.03 -1.83
C LEU A 29 6.14 -10.53 -1.69
N TYR A 30 6.61 -10.97 -0.53
CA TYR A 30 6.78 -12.39 -0.25
C TYR A 30 5.44 -13.15 -0.36
N LEU A 31 4.35 -12.62 0.22
CA LEU A 31 3.02 -13.21 0.15
C LEU A 31 2.48 -13.28 -1.28
N ALA A 32 2.66 -12.23 -2.08
CA ALA A 32 2.23 -12.21 -3.47
C ALA A 32 2.95 -13.29 -4.28
N LEU A 33 4.28 -13.37 -4.18
CA LEU A 33 5.09 -14.36 -4.93
C LEU A 33 4.79 -15.79 -4.47
N THR A 34 4.77 -16.04 -3.18
CA THR A 34 4.49 -17.37 -2.64
C THR A 34 3.04 -17.79 -2.85
N GLY A 35 2.09 -16.85 -2.74
CA GLY A 35 0.68 -17.10 -3.03
C GLY A 35 0.43 -17.48 -4.49
N LEU A 36 1.07 -16.78 -5.44
CA LEU A 36 1.01 -17.15 -6.86
C LEU A 36 1.59 -18.56 -7.13
N ALA A 37 2.70 -18.89 -6.46
CA ALA A 37 3.30 -20.22 -6.57
C ALA A 37 2.40 -21.35 -6.01
N LEU A 38 1.65 -21.05 -4.93
CA LEU A 38 0.69 -22.00 -4.34
C LEU A 38 -0.62 -22.11 -5.14
N TRP A 39 -0.98 -21.05 -5.87
CA TRP A 39 -2.24 -20.98 -6.60
C TRP A 39 -2.22 -21.75 -7.92
N THR A 40 -1.09 -21.73 -8.65
CA THR A 40 -1.01 -22.37 -9.98
C THR A 40 0.29 -23.09 -10.23
N PRO A 41 0.23 -24.33 -10.80
CA PRO A 41 1.42 -25.08 -11.16
C PRO A 41 2.35 -24.36 -12.14
N HIS A 42 1.82 -23.48 -12.99
CA HIS A 42 2.61 -22.72 -13.96
C HIS A 42 3.60 -21.76 -13.31
N LEU A 43 3.34 -21.32 -12.08
CA LEU A 43 4.19 -20.41 -11.31
C LEU A 43 4.92 -21.12 -10.16
N TYR A 44 4.86 -22.46 -10.09
CA TYR A 44 5.51 -23.24 -9.04
C TYR A 44 7.04 -23.04 -8.98
N TRP A 45 7.67 -22.68 -10.09
CA TRP A 45 9.08 -22.34 -10.13
C TRP A 45 9.47 -21.20 -9.16
N ILE A 46 8.53 -20.30 -8.84
CA ILE A 46 8.74 -19.27 -7.83
C ILE A 46 8.98 -19.89 -6.44
N ALA A 47 8.28 -20.97 -6.12
CA ALA A 47 8.49 -21.68 -4.85
C ALA A 47 9.92 -22.20 -4.71
N LEU A 48 10.56 -22.60 -5.81
CA LEU A 48 11.95 -23.09 -5.79
C LEU A 48 12.93 -22.00 -5.34
N VAL A 49 12.66 -20.74 -5.70
CA VAL A 49 13.46 -19.57 -5.25
C VAL A 49 13.40 -19.41 -3.72
N PHE A 50 12.27 -19.80 -3.10
CA PHE A 50 12.04 -19.69 -1.66
C PHE A 50 12.26 -21.01 -0.90
N GLY A 51 13.01 -21.97 -1.48
CA GLY A 51 13.37 -23.22 -0.81
C GLY A 51 12.37 -24.36 -1.02
N GLY A 52 11.49 -24.23 -2.01
CA GLY A 52 10.56 -25.29 -2.42
C GLY A 52 9.16 -25.17 -1.81
N GLY A 53 8.25 -26.03 -2.28
CA GLY A 53 6.83 -25.94 -1.96
C GLY A 53 6.50 -26.13 -0.47
N GLU A 54 7.26 -26.97 0.25
CA GLU A 54 7.08 -27.16 1.69
C GLU A 54 7.40 -25.88 2.46
N THR A 55 8.56 -25.26 2.18
CA THR A 55 8.99 -24.00 2.80
C THR A 55 7.98 -22.89 2.53
N VAL A 56 7.49 -22.76 1.30
CA VAL A 56 6.49 -21.76 0.92
C VAL A 56 5.16 -22.00 1.64
N ARG A 57 4.70 -23.26 1.70
CA ARG A 57 3.43 -23.62 2.38
C ARG A 57 3.48 -23.28 3.87
N TRP A 58 4.64 -23.49 4.50
CA TRP A 58 4.84 -23.13 5.90
C TRP A 58 5.04 -21.62 6.08
N GLY A 59 5.87 -20.97 5.29
CA GLY A 59 6.26 -19.58 5.43
C GLY A 59 5.15 -18.59 5.10
N HIS A 60 4.28 -18.90 4.13
CA HIS A 60 3.22 -18.01 3.66
C HIS A 60 2.27 -17.54 4.77
N PRO A 61 1.67 -18.41 5.62
CA PRO A 61 0.77 -17.95 6.68
C PRO A 61 1.49 -17.12 7.75
N TYR A 62 2.74 -17.44 8.11
CA TYR A 62 3.49 -16.64 9.09
C TYR A 62 3.85 -15.25 8.54
N ALA A 63 4.21 -15.17 7.25
CA ALA A 63 4.37 -13.87 6.59
C ALA A 63 3.05 -13.10 6.54
N GLY A 64 1.91 -13.79 6.43
CA GLY A 64 0.58 -13.21 6.53
C GLY A 64 0.31 -12.55 7.88
N ILE A 65 0.73 -13.17 8.98
CA ILE A 65 0.64 -12.57 10.33
C ILE A 65 1.51 -11.31 10.41
N LEU A 66 2.75 -11.38 9.92
CA LEU A 66 3.66 -10.23 9.90
C LEU A 66 3.08 -9.08 9.08
N PHE A 67 2.54 -9.37 7.90
CA PHE A 67 1.89 -8.40 7.02
C PHE A 67 0.72 -7.70 7.72
N VAL A 68 -0.22 -8.47 8.29
CA VAL A 68 -1.41 -7.91 8.96
C VAL A 68 -1.02 -7.08 10.19
N THR A 69 -0.03 -7.52 10.96
CA THR A 69 0.44 -6.80 12.15
C THR A 69 1.11 -5.47 11.75
N SER A 70 1.96 -5.48 10.74
CA SER A 70 2.63 -4.26 10.28
C SER A 70 1.65 -3.28 9.60
N LEU A 71 0.71 -3.79 8.79
CA LEU A 71 -0.37 -2.98 8.22
C LEU A 71 -1.30 -2.43 9.31
N GLY A 72 -1.59 -3.20 10.36
CA GLY A 72 -2.33 -2.76 11.53
C GLY A 72 -1.66 -1.58 12.23
N THR A 73 -0.32 -1.60 12.34
CA THR A 73 0.46 -0.46 12.85
C THR A 73 0.28 0.78 11.97
N MET A 74 0.34 0.63 10.65
CA MET A 74 0.07 1.73 9.71
C MET A 74 -1.38 2.22 9.84
N PHE A 75 -2.33 1.31 10.00
CA PHE A 75 -3.75 1.65 10.19
C PHE A 75 -3.96 2.52 11.44
N VAL A 76 -3.38 2.15 12.58
CA VAL A 76 -3.47 2.94 13.81
C VAL A 76 -2.88 4.34 13.62
N ASN A 77 -1.75 4.45 12.93
CA ASN A 77 -1.05 5.72 12.74
C ASN A 77 -1.74 6.65 11.72
N TRP A 78 -2.36 6.08 10.68
CA TRP A 78 -2.81 6.88 9.52
C TRP A 78 -4.31 6.90 9.28
N SER A 79 -5.12 6.01 9.88
CA SER A 79 -6.56 5.89 9.57
C SER A 79 -7.32 7.21 9.70
N ARG A 80 -6.98 8.06 10.67
CA ARG A 80 -7.61 9.38 10.83
C ARG A 80 -7.31 10.32 9.66
N GLN A 81 -6.07 10.27 9.14
CA GLN A 81 -5.60 11.11 8.03
C GLN A 81 -6.07 10.56 6.67
N MET A 82 -6.42 9.26 6.61
CA MET A 82 -6.91 8.58 5.41
C MET A 82 -8.43 8.66 5.26
N ARG A 83 -9.16 9.38 6.12
CA ARG A 83 -10.60 9.62 5.95
C ARG A 83 -10.81 10.43 4.68
N LEU A 84 -11.78 9.96 3.86
CA LEU A 84 -12.20 10.67 2.66
C LEU A 84 -13.03 11.90 3.05
N ASP A 85 -12.63 13.05 2.58
CA ASP A 85 -13.34 14.31 2.76
C ASP A 85 -14.13 14.72 1.48
N SER A 86 -14.71 15.93 1.47
CA SER A 86 -15.45 16.45 0.32
C SER A 86 -14.55 16.64 -0.90
N ASP A 87 -13.31 17.10 -0.69
CA ASP A 87 -12.34 17.37 -1.74
C ASP A 87 -11.92 16.06 -2.42
N ASP A 88 -11.71 14.98 -1.65
CA ASP A 88 -11.42 13.65 -2.18
C ASP A 88 -12.56 13.12 -3.05
N LYS A 89 -13.82 13.35 -2.65
CA LYS A 89 -14.98 12.92 -3.46
C LYS A 89 -15.07 13.67 -4.79
N VAL A 90 -14.74 14.95 -4.81
CA VAL A 90 -14.66 15.75 -6.04
C VAL A 90 -13.54 15.22 -6.93
N TRP A 91 -12.36 14.98 -6.34
CA TRP A 91 -11.21 14.43 -7.03
C TRP A 91 -11.51 13.08 -7.69
N LEU A 92 -12.16 12.17 -6.95
CA LEU A 92 -12.54 10.85 -7.47
C LEU A 92 -13.49 10.94 -8.67
N LYS A 93 -14.44 11.91 -8.66
CA LYS A 93 -15.32 12.16 -9.82
C LYS A 93 -14.56 12.69 -11.03
N LYS A 94 -13.47 13.41 -10.80
CA LYS A 94 -12.62 14.02 -11.83
C LYS A 94 -11.35 13.19 -12.12
N MET A 95 -11.27 11.93 -11.68
CA MET A 95 -10.09 11.08 -11.82
C MET A 95 -9.63 10.96 -13.30
N ARG A 96 -10.56 11.02 -14.25
CA ARG A 96 -10.25 11.02 -15.69
C ARG A 96 -9.39 12.21 -16.07
N GLN A 97 -9.68 13.43 -15.57
CA GLN A 97 -8.89 14.63 -15.84
C GLN A 97 -7.46 14.48 -15.29
N TYR A 98 -7.31 13.88 -14.10
CA TYR A 98 -5.99 13.56 -13.54
C TYR A 98 -5.19 12.62 -14.43
N ILE A 99 -5.83 11.58 -15.01
CA ILE A 99 -5.17 10.64 -15.94
C ILE A 99 -4.77 11.35 -17.24
N GLU A 100 -5.55 12.32 -17.68
CA GLU A 100 -5.30 13.14 -18.89
C GLU A 100 -4.30 14.30 -18.63
N HIS A 101 -3.71 14.37 -17.40
CA HIS A 101 -2.77 15.42 -16.94
C HIS A 101 -3.38 16.84 -16.92
N ASP A 102 -4.70 16.98 -16.85
CA ASP A 102 -5.39 18.24 -16.63
C ASP A 102 -5.75 18.39 -15.15
N GLU A 103 -4.85 19.01 -14.39
CA GLU A 103 -5.01 19.18 -12.94
C GLU A 103 -5.61 20.55 -12.58
N SER A 104 -5.98 21.39 -13.56
CA SER A 104 -6.37 22.79 -13.35
C SER A 104 -7.56 22.97 -12.39
N ASP A 105 -8.51 22.02 -12.40
CA ASP A 105 -9.74 22.05 -11.62
C ASP A 105 -9.77 21.02 -10.47
N LEU A 106 -8.66 20.36 -10.17
CA LEU A 106 -8.61 19.36 -9.11
C LEU A 106 -8.41 20.02 -7.73
N PRO A 107 -9.09 19.51 -6.69
CA PRO A 107 -8.86 19.96 -5.33
C PRO A 107 -7.42 19.71 -4.89
N GLU A 108 -6.86 20.69 -4.17
CA GLU A 108 -5.48 20.61 -3.67
C GLU A 108 -5.32 19.50 -2.61
N PRO A 109 -4.35 18.57 -2.78
CA PRO A 109 -4.15 17.51 -1.81
C PRO A 109 -3.55 18.01 -0.49
N GLY A 110 -4.02 17.40 0.62
CA GLY A 110 -3.40 17.49 1.93
C GLY A 110 -2.14 16.59 2.03
N ARG A 111 -1.83 16.11 3.25
CA ARG A 111 -0.69 15.18 3.45
C ARG A 111 -0.81 13.92 2.56
N PHE A 112 -2.02 13.43 2.35
CA PHE A 112 -2.30 12.31 1.46
C PHE A 112 -3.35 12.75 0.43
N ASN A 113 -3.16 12.33 -0.83
CA ASN A 113 -4.13 12.57 -1.89
C ASN A 113 -5.22 11.50 -1.92
N ALA A 114 -6.29 11.74 -2.66
CA ALA A 114 -7.45 10.84 -2.74
C ALA A 114 -7.07 9.41 -3.22
N GLY A 115 -6.15 9.30 -4.18
CA GLY A 115 -5.66 8.00 -4.67
C GLY A 115 -4.93 7.19 -3.58
N GLN A 116 -4.10 7.86 -2.78
CA GLN A 116 -3.40 7.24 -1.63
C GLN A 116 -4.40 6.80 -0.55
N LYS A 117 -5.41 7.62 -0.25
CA LYS A 117 -6.48 7.28 0.70
C LYS A 117 -7.31 6.09 0.19
N MET A 118 -7.67 6.07 -1.08
CA MET A 118 -8.41 4.95 -1.69
C MET A 118 -7.60 3.65 -1.63
N LEU A 119 -6.32 3.68 -2.02
CA LEU A 119 -5.44 2.53 -1.92
C LEU A 119 -5.36 1.99 -0.48
N PHE A 120 -5.18 2.89 0.50
CA PHE A 120 -5.12 2.52 1.91
C PHE A 120 -6.36 1.72 2.35
N TRP A 121 -7.56 2.18 1.99
CA TRP A 121 -8.80 1.49 2.35
C TRP A 121 -8.99 0.18 1.59
N VAL A 122 -8.64 0.13 0.31
CA VAL A 122 -8.67 -1.10 -0.49
C VAL A 122 -7.71 -2.14 0.10
N GLN A 123 -6.48 -1.75 0.44
CA GLN A 123 -5.50 -2.67 1.04
C GLN A 123 -5.93 -3.12 2.44
N THR A 124 -6.51 -2.24 3.25
CA THR A 124 -7.03 -2.61 4.58
C THR A 124 -8.18 -3.62 4.47
N ALA A 125 -9.15 -3.38 3.60
CA ALA A 125 -10.26 -4.31 3.37
C ALA A 125 -9.77 -5.66 2.81
N SER A 126 -8.84 -5.61 1.84
CA SER A 126 -8.21 -6.81 1.29
C SER A 126 -7.46 -7.61 2.36
N ALA A 127 -6.72 -6.95 3.25
CA ALA A 127 -5.99 -7.63 4.33
C ALA A 127 -6.95 -8.37 5.29
N VAL A 128 -8.10 -7.77 5.62
CA VAL A 128 -9.12 -8.43 6.46
C VAL A 128 -9.68 -9.69 5.75
N LEU A 129 -10.02 -9.58 4.45
CA LEU A 129 -10.54 -10.71 3.68
C LEU A 129 -9.48 -11.80 3.48
N LEU A 130 -8.22 -11.42 3.21
CA LEU A 130 -7.10 -12.35 3.05
C LEU A 130 -6.78 -13.05 4.37
N LEU A 131 -6.80 -12.33 5.50
CA LEU A 131 -6.61 -12.94 6.82
C LEU A 131 -7.72 -13.94 7.13
N ALA A 132 -8.99 -13.52 6.98
CA ALA A 132 -10.14 -14.38 7.30
C ALA A 132 -10.14 -15.63 6.42
N SER A 133 -10.01 -15.49 5.11
CA SER A 133 -9.96 -16.63 4.18
C SER A 133 -8.69 -17.46 4.35
N GLY A 134 -7.55 -16.82 4.62
CA GLY A 134 -6.28 -17.50 4.89
C GLY A 134 -6.31 -18.38 6.13
N LEU A 135 -6.92 -17.93 7.22
CA LEU A 135 -7.13 -18.73 8.43
C LEU A 135 -7.98 -19.99 8.15
N VAL A 136 -9.02 -19.85 7.34
CA VAL A 136 -9.85 -20.99 6.92
C VAL A 136 -9.02 -22.01 6.12
N LEU A 137 -8.13 -21.54 5.23
CA LEU A 137 -7.27 -22.40 4.43
C LEU A 137 -6.11 -23.00 5.26
N TRP A 138 -5.67 -22.31 6.31
CA TRP A 138 -4.60 -22.79 7.19
C TRP A 138 -5.07 -23.85 8.17
N PHE A 139 -6.35 -23.76 8.61
CA PHE A 139 -6.93 -24.69 9.58
C PHE A 139 -8.16 -25.43 8.98
N PRO A 140 -7.96 -26.23 7.91
CA PRO A 140 -9.06 -26.83 7.18
C PRO A 140 -9.89 -27.81 8.03
N GLU A 141 -9.27 -28.49 9.01
CA GLU A 141 -9.94 -29.46 9.87
C GLU A 141 -10.96 -28.84 10.83
N GLN A 142 -10.78 -27.53 11.17
CA GLN A 142 -11.65 -26.78 12.07
C GLN A 142 -12.79 -26.08 11.33
N THR A 143 -12.88 -26.21 10.00
CA THR A 143 -13.82 -25.43 9.19
C THR A 143 -14.75 -26.31 8.34
N SER A 144 -15.96 -25.85 8.08
CA SER A 144 -16.91 -26.58 7.23
C SER A 144 -16.45 -26.61 5.76
N ARG A 145 -16.90 -27.61 5.02
CA ARG A 145 -16.62 -27.74 3.59
C ARG A 145 -17.03 -26.52 2.80
N SER A 146 -18.20 -25.96 3.07
CA SER A 146 -18.72 -24.79 2.36
C SER A 146 -17.84 -23.56 2.60
N LEU A 147 -17.36 -23.37 3.84
CA LEU A 147 -16.48 -22.27 4.17
C LEU A 147 -15.11 -22.39 3.48
N ARG A 148 -14.56 -23.62 3.40
CA ARG A 148 -13.32 -23.87 2.64
C ARG A 148 -13.46 -23.57 1.16
N LEU A 149 -14.58 -24.00 0.54
CA LEU A 149 -14.84 -23.71 -0.87
C LEU A 149 -14.96 -22.20 -1.12
N ALA A 150 -15.65 -21.48 -0.24
CA ALA A 150 -15.69 -20.01 -0.31
C ALA A 150 -14.29 -19.39 -0.17
N ALA A 151 -13.47 -19.86 0.77
CA ALA A 151 -12.12 -19.34 0.99
C ALA A 151 -11.19 -19.59 -0.20
N ILE A 152 -11.28 -20.75 -0.87
CA ILE A 152 -10.52 -21.07 -2.09
C ILE A 152 -10.80 -20.09 -3.23
N LEU A 153 -11.99 -19.50 -3.29
CA LEU A 153 -12.37 -18.49 -4.29
C LEU A 153 -12.03 -17.06 -3.84
N ILE A 154 -12.38 -16.73 -2.60
CA ILE A 154 -12.22 -15.36 -2.06
C ILE A 154 -10.73 -14.99 -1.90
N HIS A 155 -9.91 -15.91 -1.40
CA HIS A 155 -8.51 -15.61 -1.11
C HIS A 155 -7.72 -15.19 -2.36
N PRO A 156 -7.65 -15.98 -3.45
CA PRO A 156 -6.93 -15.58 -4.65
C PRO A 156 -7.59 -14.39 -5.37
N ALA A 157 -8.92 -14.28 -5.38
CA ALA A 157 -9.60 -13.14 -5.99
C ALA A 157 -9.23 -11.82 -5.27
N THR A 158 -9.23 -11.83 -3.93
CA THR A 158 -8.81 -10.68 -3.13
C THR A 158 -7.31 -10.39 -3.31
N ALA A 159 -6.47 -11.44 -3.42
CA ALA A 159 -5.05 -11.27 -3.68
C ALA A 159 -4.79 -10.56 -5.02
N VAL A 160 -5.51 -10.92 -6.08
CA VAL A 160 -5.39 -10.25 -7.40
C VAL A 160 -5.75 -8.76 -7.28
N ILE A 161 -6.83 -8.41 -6.59
CA ILE A 161 -7.22 -7.01 -6.36
C ILE A 161 -6.10 -6.25 -5.62
N SER A 162 -5.60 -6.85 -4.55
CA SER A 162 -4.54 -6.26 -3.72
C SER A 162 -3.23 -6.07 -4.51
N ILE A 163 -2.80 -7.10 -5.25
CA ILE A 163 -1.60 -7.05 -6.11
C ILE A 163 -1.74 -5.96 -7.18
N SER A 164 -2.90 -5.88 -7.84
CA SER A 164 -3.16 -4.84 -8.85
C SER A 164 -3.04 -3.43 -8.27
N GLY A 165 -3.60 -3.21 -7.09
CA GLY A 165 -3.47 -1.92 -6.38
C GLY A 165 -2.01 -1.58 -6.04
N ILE A 166 -1.22 -2.55 -5.61
CA ILE A 166 0.21 -2.35 -5.29
C ILE A 166 1.05 -2.11 -6.56
N ILE A 167 0.74 -2.74 -7.68
CA ILE A 167 1.41 -2.44 -8.97
C ILE A 167 1.22 -0.96 -9.34
N VAL A 168 -0.03 -0.48 -9.26
CA VAL A 168 -0.33 0.95 -9.51
C VAL A 168 0.41 1.83 -8.49
N HIS A 169 0.43 1.46 -7.21
CA HIS A 169 1.14 2.20 -6.16
C HIS A 169 2.64 2.32 -6.44
N ILE A 170 3.29 1.23 -6.82
CA ILE A 170 4.73 1.24 -7.16
C ILE A 170 4.98 2.14 -8.37
N TYR A 171 4.17 2.01 -9.42
CA TYR A 171 4.27 2.85 -10.61
C TYR A 171 4.14 4.35 -10.26
N MET A 172 3.10 4.71 -9.50
CA MET A 172 2.89 6.11 -9.08
C MET A 172 4.03 6.64 -8.22
N ALA A 173 4.57 5.82 -7.30
CA ALA A 173 5.61 6.24 -6.39
C ALA A 173 7.00 6.36 -7.06
N THR A 174 7.27 5.60 -8.12
CA THR A 174 8.61 5.50 -8.73
C THR A 174 8.71 6.17 -10.10
N ALA A 175 7.70 6.02 -10.96
CA ALA A 175 7.73 6.48 -12.34
C ALA A 175 6.88 7.73 -12.57
N ALA A 176 5.63 7.75 -12.07
CA ALA A 176 4.69 8.83 -12.39
C ALA A 176 4.94 10.11 -11.57
N VAL A 177 5.32 9.98 -10.29
CA VAL A 177 5.55 11.13 -9.40
C VAL A 177 7.00 11.14 -8.93
N PRO A 178 7.90 11.83 -9.65
CA PRO A 178 9.32 11.90 -9.26
C PRO A 178 9.49 12.37 -7.81
N GLU A 179 10.47 11.80 -7.11
CA GLU A 179 10.80 12.07 -5.70
C GLU A 179 9.79 11.57 -4.64
N ALA A 180 8.59 11.08 -5.00
CA ALA A 180 7.65 10.52 -4.03
C ALA A 180 8.28 9.36 -3.22
N PHE A 181 9.04 8.49 -3.90
CA PHE A 181 9.78 7.38 -3.31
C PHE A 181 10.82 7.83 -2.27
N ARG A 182 11.46 9.00 -2.49
CA ARG A 182 12.43 9.59 -1.55
C ARG A 182 11.83 9.79 -0.16
N GLY A 183 10.59 10.28 -0.09
CA GLY A 183 9.89 10.49 1.18
C GLY A 183 9.85 9.21 2.02
N MET A 184 9.64 8.06 1.38
CA MET A 184 9.55 6.77 2.07
C MET A 184 10.94 6.15 2.35
N ILE A 185 11.97 6.44 1.54
CA ILE A 185 13.33 5.97 1.79
C ILE A 185 14.08 6.87 2.79
N GLN A 186 14.05 8.18 2.58
CA GLN A 186 14.86 9.14 3.33
C GLN A 186 14.08 9.85 4.45
N GLY A 187 12.75 9.81 4.43
CA GLY A 187 11.88 10.43 5.42
C GLY A 187 11.61 11.92 5.18
N TRP A 188 12.14 12.51 4.10
CA TRP A 188 11.98 13.93 3.78
C TRP A 188 11.77 14.16 2.28
N VAL A 189 11.24 15.31 1.94
CA VAL A 189 11.03 15.80 0.57
C VAL A 189 11.53 17.23 0.42
N ARG A 190 11.72 17.69 -0.81
CA ARG A 190 12.09 19.07 -1.10
C ARG A 190 10.89 20.02 -0.99
N PRO A 191 11.08 21.30 -0.61
CA PRO A 191 10.00 22.29 -0.53
C PRO A 191 9.21 22.44 -1.83
N GLY A 192 9.91 22.50 -2.98
CA GLY A 192 9.27 22.61 -4.29
C GLY A 192 8.37 21.41 -4.60
N TRP A 193 8.82 20.19 -4.28
CA TRP A 193 8.00 19.00 -4.44
C TRP A 193 6.76 19.02 -3.52
N ALA A 194 6.94 19.44 -2.26
CA ALA A 194 5.84 19.54 -1.32
C ALA A 194 4.80 20.57 -1.76
N ALA A 195 5.26 21.71 -2.28
CA ALA A 195 4.40 22.78 -2.77
C ALA A 195 3.59 22.38 -4.02
N SER A 196 4.19 21.62 -4.95
CA SER A 196 3.52 21.21 -6.19
C SER A 196 2.59 20.01 -6.01
N HIS A 197 2.97 19.00 -5.21
CA HIS A 197 2.20 17.76 -5.08
C HIS A 197 1.29 17.71 -3.86
N HIS A 198 1.54 18.53 -2.83
CA HIS A 198 0.78 18.58 -1.58
C HIS A 198 0.64 20.02 -1.06
N PRO A 199 0.09 20.95 -1.85
CA PRO A 199 0.09 22.40 -1.54
C PRO A 199 -0.65 22.73 -0.24
N LYS A 200 -1.78 22.07 0.05
CA LYS A 200 -2.53 22.27 1.29
C LYS A 200 -1.69 21.88 2.52
N TRP A 201 -1.06 20.70 2.48
CA TRP A 201 -0.15 20.26 3.54
C TRP A 201 1.08 21.17 3.67
N TYR A 202 1.69 21.59 2.55
CA TYR A 202 2.85 22.48 2.58
C TYR A 202 2.55 23.80 3.26
N ARG A 203 1.38 24.42 2.98
CA ARG A 203 0.94 25.65 3.66
C ARG A 203 0.70 25.46 5.16
N GLU A 204 0.19 24.30 5.58
CA GLU A 204 -0.05 24.00 6.99
C GLU A 204 1.26 23.93 7.81
N ILE A 205 2.28 23.26 7.25
CA ILE A 205 3.58 23.12 7.94
C ILE A 205 4.43 24.40 7.89
N SER A 206 4.26 25.23 6.86
CA SER A 206 4.99 26.51 6.72
C SER A 206 4.48 27.62 7.66
N LYS A 207 3.32 27.43 8.27
CA LYS A 207 2.74 28.35 9.25
C LYS A 207 3.13 28.04 10.70
N ARG A 208 3.78 26.90 10.93
CA ARG A 208 4.27 26.46 12.24
C ARG A 208 5.72 26.85 12.46
#